data_82ab13a4b8c2f1b8e42ed4667d64af25
#
_entry.id   82ab13a4b8c2f1b8e42ed4667d64af25
#
_cell.length_a   1.000
_cell.length_b   1.000
_cell.length_c   1.000
_cell.angle_alpha   90.00
_cell.angle_beta   90.00
_cell.angle_gamma   90.00
#
_symmetry.space_group_name_H-M   'P 1'
#
loop_
_entity.id
_entity.type
_entity.pdbx_description
1 polymer ?
#
loop_
_entity_poly.entity_id
_entity_poly.type
_entity_poly.pdbx_seq_one_letter_code
_entity_poly.pdbx_strand_id
1 'polypeptide(L)'
;MIMTVRGPVEDSNPGKTLTHEHVIIDFRGAEYTSNNDYEMSNVIDIVYPFLEEIKDLGYKCFVDCTPQFFGRDVLVLRKLSELLDIHILTSTGCFAAGNDKHIPSFFYSKDERGIAKIWVEEWKNGIDETGIKPGIIKVAVDKGPLSEIDNKVVSAACITYHETGLTIMCHTGEKECAMQVLETIKKYKVPASKLIVAHADSIEDKNTIFKLADEGCYVEYDWIGIKPIGYHVQLIEETIERGFTL
;
A
#
# COMPACT_ATOMS: atom_id res chain seq x y z
N MET A 1 -9.48 1.71 -15.44
CA MET A 1 -9.17 3.13 -15.07
C MET A 1 -8.37 3.12 -13.78
N ILE A 2 -7.22 3.77 -13.77
CA ILE A 2 -6.35 3.89 -12.61
C ILE A 2 -6.48 5.31 -12.06
N MET A 3 -6.69 5.45 -10.76
CA MET A 3 -6.81 6.78 -10.12
C MET A 3 -5.43 7.26 -9.70
N THR A 4 -5.01 8.42 -10.21
CA THR A 4 -3.75 9.07 -9.85
C THR A 4 -4.00 10.38 -9.11
N VAL A 5 -2.96 10.96 -8.53
CA VAL A 5 -3.04 12.28 -7.85
C VAL A 5 -3.39 13.44 -8.81
N ARG A 6 -3.31 13.22 -10.12
CA ARG A 6 -3.76 14.17 -11.17
C ARG A 6 -5.13 13.83 -11.73
N GLY A 7 -5.80 12.82 -11.20
CA GLY A 7 -7.10 12.33 -11.69
C GLY A 7 -6.98 10.96 -12.38
N PRO A 8 -8.08 10.47 -12.95
CA PRO A 8 -8.13 9.15 -13.55
C PRO A 8 -7.36 9.09 -14.88
N VAL A 9 -6.64 7.99 -15.11
CA VAL A 9 -6.00 7.67 -16.38
C VAL A 9 -6.55 6.36 -16.92
N GLU A 10 -6.52 6.19 -18.23
CA GLU A 10 -6.90 4.91 -18.86
C GLU A 10 -5.87 3.85 -18.49
N ASP A 11 -6.36 2.65 -18.16
CA ASP A 11 -5.56 1.53 -17.67
C ASP A 11 -4.87 0.71 -18.77
N SER A 12 -5.06 1.09 -20.03
CA SER A 12 -4.52 0.35 -21.17
C SER A 12 -2.99 0.35 -21.24
N ASN A 13 -2.30 1.27 -20.58
CA ASN A 13 -0.84 1.28 -20.51
C ASN A 13 -0.30 2.17 -19.38
N PRO A 14 -0.32 1.76 -18.12
CA PRO A 14 0.31 2.51 -17.03
C PRO A 14 1.83 2.59 -17.16
N GLY A 15 2.43 1.77 -18.04
CA GLY A 15 3.87 1.65 -18.21
C GLY A 15 4.54 0.83 -17.09
N LYS A 16 5.86 0.86 -17.07
CA LYS A 16 6.61 0.28 -15.93
C LYS A 16 6.20 0.99 -14.66
N THR A 17 5.89 0.22 -13.63
CA THR A 17 5.36 0.72 -12.37
C THR A 17 6.22 0.26 -11.20
N LEU A 18 6.58 1.17 -10.31
CA LEU A 18 7.02 0.85 -8.96
C LEU A 18 5.78 0.73 -8.09
N THR A 19 5.54 -0.45 -7.58
CA THR A 19 4.26 -0.81 -6.95
C THR A 19 4.19 -0.52 -5.46
N HIS A 20 5.34 -0.34 -4.78
CA HIS A 20 5.40 -0.14 -3.34
C HIS A 20 6.52 0.82 -2.95
N GLU A 21 6.17 2.09 -2.86
CA GLU A 21 7.12 3.14 -2.55
C GLU A 21 6.56 4.12 -1.52
N HIS A 22 7.45 4.97 -0.99
CA HIS A 22 7.11 5.99 -0.01
C HIS A 22 7.90 7.27 -0.27
N VAL A 23 7.21 8.39 -0.52
CA VAL A 23 7.86 9.70 -0.65
C VAL A 23 8.18 10.30 0.72
N ILE A 24 7.26 10.17 1.64
CA ILE A 24 7.44 10.64 3.02
C ILE A 24 6.97 9.54 3.96
N ILE A 25 7.81 9.21 4.97
CA ILE A 25 7.41 8.36 6.08
C ILE A 25 7.62 9.12 7.38
N ASP A 26 6.62 9.15 8.24
CA ASP A 26 6.71 9.73 9.58
C ASP A 26 6.57 8.64 10.65
N PHE A 27 7.69 8.30 11.26
CA PHE A 27 7.74 7.30 12.34
C PHE A 27 7.39 7.84 13.73
N ARG A 28 7.00 9.12 13.86
CA ARG A 28 6.67 9.72 15.17
C ARG A 28 5.40 9.12 15.78
N GLY A 29 4.43 8.75 14.94
CA GLY A 29 3.15 8.13 15.34
C GLY A 29 1.94 9.00 15.02
N ALA A 30 0.75 8.42 15.12
CA ALA A 30 -0.50 9.04 14.67
C ALA A 30 -0.81 10.41 15.31
N GLU A 31 -0.39 10.63 16.54
CA GLU A 31 -0.63 11.89 17.25
C GLU A 31 0.21 13.06 16.73
N TYR A 32 1.28 12.77 15.98
CA TYR A 32 2.26 13.77 15.51
C TYR A 32 2.16 14.05 14.02
N THR A 33 1.56 13.15 13.24
CA THR A 33 1.53 13.23 11.76
C THR A 33 0.56 14.26 11.19
N SER A 34 -0.21 14.95 12.03
CA SER A 34 -1.09 16.04 11.59
C SER A 34 -0.38 17.39 11.42
N ASN A 35 0.88 17.48 11.87
CA ASN A 35 1.68 18.70 11.76
C ASN A 35 2.82 18.43 10.76
N ASN A 36 2.65 18.90 9.53
CA ASN A 36 3.73 18.90 8.55
C ASN A 36 4.79 19.93 8.98
N ASP A 37 5.82 19.46 9.69
CA ASP A 37 6.94 20.28 10.18
C ASP A 37 8.00 20.50 9.07
N TYR A 38 7.57 20.57 7.80
CA TYR A 38 8.45 20.75 6.66
C TYR A 38 7.83 21.69 5.61
N GLU A 39 8.68 22.33 4.85
CA GLU A 39 8.28 23.05 3.66
C GLU A 39 8.21 22.09 2.46
N MET A 40 7.12 22.14 1.69
CA MET A 40 6.94 21.30 0.51
C MET A 40 8.13 21.38 -0.47
N SER A 41 8.69 22.58 -0.67
CA SER A 41 9.85 22.79 -1.54
C SER A 41 11.05 21.95 -1.12
N ASN A 42 11.31 21.85 0.18
CA ASN A 42 12.44 21.06 0.69
C ASN A 42 12.27 19.57 0.41
N VAL A 43 11.04 19.05 0.55
CA VAL A 43 10.74 17.65 0.22
C VAL A 43 10.93 17.42 -1.27
N ILE A 44 10.42 18.32 -2.11
CA ILE A 44 10.56 18.22 -3.56
C ILE A 44 12.04 18.25 -3.97
N ASP A 45 12.83 19.17 -3.43
CA ASP A 45 14.25 19.29 -3.77
C ASP A 45 15.05 18.02 -3.40
N ILE A 46 14.64 17.32 -2.34
CA ILE A 46 15.26 16.06 -1.93
C ILE A 46 14.81 14.89 -2.80
N VAL A 47 13.51 14.79 -3.09
CA VAL A 47 12.92 13.60 -3.71
C VAL A 47 12.99 13.64 -5.24
N TYR A 48 12.90 14.83 -5.83
CA TYR A 48 12.87 15.01 -7.29
C TYR A 48 13.99 14.28 -8.04
N PRO A 49 15.28 14.37 -7.62
CA PRO A 49 16.36 13.70 -8.35
C PRO A 49 16.20 12.16 -8.41
N PHE A 50 15.68 11.54 -7.35
CA PHE A 50 15.45 10.10 -7.31
C PHE A 50 14.31 9.68 -8.23
N LEU A 51 13.21 10.44 -8.26
CA LEU A 51 12.09 10.14 -9.17
C LEU A 51 12.45 10.45 -10.63
N GLU A 52 13.30 11.44 -10.89
CA GLU A 52 13.84 11.72 -12.23
C GLU A 52 14.68 10.54 -12.73
N GLU A 53 15.56 9.98 -11.89
CA GLU A 53 16.33 8.78 -12.23
C GLU A 53 15.41 7.59 -12.56
N ILE A 54 14.36 7.36 -11.77
CA ILE A 54 13.36 6.32 -12.03
C ILE A 54 12.67 6.55 -13.38
N LYS A 55 12.29 7.79 -13.69
CA LYS A 55 11.71 8.16 -14.98
C LYS A 55 12.67 7.88 -16.14
N ASP A 56 13.95 8.21 -15.99
CA ASP A 56 14.99 7.98 -16.99
C ASP A 56 15.23 6.49 -17.26
N LEU A 57 14.99 5.63 -16.24
CA LEU A 57 14.97 4.16 -16.38
C LEU A 57 13.69 3.64 -17.06
N GLY A 58 12.80 4.54 -17.48
CA GLY A 58 11.59 4.24 -18.24
C GLY A 58 10.36 3.88 -17.39
N TYR A 59 10.40 4.12 -16.07
CA TYR A 59 9.22 3.99 -15.24
C TYR A 59 8.26 5.16 -15.48
N LYS A 60 6.98 4.86 -15.56
CA LYS A 60 5.92 5.84 -15.84
C LYS A 60 4.89 5.97 -14.71
N CYS A 61 4.92 5.01 -13.79
CA CYS A 61 3.97 4.96 -12.69
C CYS A 61 4.69 4.62 -11.39
N PHE A 62 4.22 5.25 -10.31
CA PHE A 62 4.76 5.16 -8.97
C PHE A 62 3.59 5.07 -7.99
N VAL A 63 3.59 4.06 -7.12
CA VAL A 63 2.54 3.89 -6.12
C VAL A 63 3.10 4.28 -4.76
N ASP A 64 2.68 5.47 -4.27
CA ASP A 64 2.96 5.87 -2.90
C ASP A 64 2.01 5.15 -1.94
N CYS A 65 2.58 4.23 -1.19
CA CYS A 65 1.87 3.38 -0.25
C CYS A 65 1.79 3.97 1.16
N THR A 66 2.02 5.27 1.31
CA THR A 66 1.95 5.96 2.59
C THR A 66 0.51 6.30 2.94
N PRO A 67 -0.14 5.60 3.92
CA PRO A 67 -1.50 5.93 4.32
C PRO A 67 -1.52 7.12 5.30
N GLN A 68 -2.73 7.58 5.62
CA GLN A 68 -2.95 8.59 6.65
C GLN A 68 -2.27 8.18 7.98
N PHE A 69 -1.78 9.14 8.73
CA PHE A 69 -1.04 8.96 10.00
C PHE A 69 0.33 8.27 9.88
N PHE A 70 0.82 8.07 8.64
CA PHE A 70 2.15 7.51 8.38
C PHE A 70 3.04 8.46 7.55
N GLY A 71 2.56 9.66 7.23
CA GLY A 71 3.29 10.68 6.48
C GLY A 71 2.70 11.03 5.12
N ARG A 72 1.50 10.56 4.77
CA ARG A 72 0.85 10.87 3.49
C ARG A 72 0.71 12.37 3.27
N ASP A 73 1.27 12.88 2.16
CA ASP A 73 1.05 14.25 1.68
C ASP A 73 0.71 14.26 0.18
N VAL A 74 -0.58 14.32 -0.10
CA VAL A 74 -1.09 14.22 -1.48
C VAL A 74 -0.77 15.45 -2.34
N LEU A 75 -0.50 16.60 -1.73
CA LEU A 75 -0.12 17.82 -2.46
C LEU A 75 1.34 17.75 -2.91
N VAL A 76 2.24 17.22 -2.09
CA VAL A 76 3.61 16.91 -2.48
C VAL A 76 3.63 15.89 -3.63
N LEU A 77 2.86 14.80 -3.50
CA LEU A 77 2.77 13.77 -4.54
C LEU A 77 2.25 14.36 -5.87
N ARG A 78 1.21 15.18 -5.81
CA ARG A 78 0.68 15.86 -6.99
C ARG A 78 1.71 16.77 -7.64
N LYS A 79 2.43 17.55 -6.84
CA LYS A 79 3.47 18.46 -7.34
C LYS A 79 4.61 17.70 -8.01
N LEU A 80 5.09 16.61 -7.42
CA LEU A 80 6.11 15.74 -8.03
C LEU A 80 5.62 15.11 -9.34
N SER A 81 4.37 14.62 -9.36
CA SER A 81 3.74 14.07 -10.56
C SER A 81 3.63 15.09 -11.70
N GLU A 82 3.32 16.34 -11.39
CA GLU A 82 3.25 17.43 -12.37
C GLU A 82 4.62 17.81 -12.91
N LEU A 83 5.64 17.91 -12.05
CA LEU A 83 7.00 18.29 -12.43
C LEU A 83 7.67 17.25 -13.32
N LEU A 84 7.48 15.97 -13.02
CA LEU A 84 8.15 14.86 -13.69
C LEU A 84 7.31 14.25 -14.82
N ASP A 85 6.03 14.61 -14.94
CA ASP A 85 5.08 13.97 -15.84
C ASP A 85 5.06 12.45 -15.72
N ILE A 86 5.02 11.95 -14.49
CA ILE A 86 4.82 10.53 -14.15
C ILE A 86 3.48 10.37 -13.44
N HIS A 87 2.87 9.18 -13.57
CA HIS A 87 1.67 8.86 -12.81
C HIS A 87 2.04 8.50 -11.38
N ILE A 88 1.47 9.19 -10.39
CA ILE A 88 1.63 8.83 -8.98
C ILE A 88 0.25 8.46 -8.42
N LEU A 89 0.15 7.28 -7.80
CA LEU A 89 -1.00 6.88 -7.02
C LEU A 89 -0.75 7.21 -5.55
N THR A 90 -1.81 7.54 -4.83
CA THR A 90 -1.80 7.65 -3.37
C THR A 90 -2.76 6.63 -2.77
N SER A 91 -2.66 6.40 -1.47
CA SER A 91 -3.47 5.41 -0.76
C SER A 91 -4.45 6.04 0.22
N THR A 92 -5.56 5.33 0.46
CA THR A 92 -6.32 5.41 1.70
C THR A 92 -5.92 4.24 2.60
N GLY A 93 -6.36 4.21 3.84
CA GLY A 93 -6.03 3.12 4.76
C GLY A 93 -5.34 3.58 6.02
N CYS A 94 -4.71 2.64 6.73
CA CYS A 94 -3.98 2.90 7.97
C CYS A 94 -2.88 1.87 8.20
N PHE A 95 -1.81 2.28 8.86
CA PHE A 95 -0.65 1.45 9.18
C PHE A 95 -0.73 0.97 10.63
N ALA A 96 -1.19 -0.28 10.87
CA ALA A 96 -1.30 -0.85 12.21
C ALA A 96 -0.02 -1.53 12.69
N ALA A 97 0.87 -1.93 11.77
CA ALA A 97 2.16 -2.51 12.16
C ALA A 97 3.01 -1.53 13.00
N GLY A 98 3.94 -2.08 13.78
CA GLY A 98 4.80 -1.30 14.67
C GLY A 98 4.14 -1.00 16.03
N ASN A 99 3.39 -1.96 16.56
CA ASN A 99 2.68 -1.88 17.83
C ASN A 99 1.65 -0.73 17.83
N ASP A 100 0.83 -0.65 16.80
CA ASP A 100 -0.29 0.29 16.65
C ASP A 100 0.10 1.78 16.70
N LYS A 101 1.39 2.09 16.60
CA LYS A 101 1.90 3.46 16.79
C LYS A 101 1.25 4.47 15.84
N HIS A 102 0.82 4.02 14.67
CA HIS A 102 0.19 4.86 13.65
C HIS A 102 -1.33 4.71 13.58
N ILE A 103 -1.93 4.05 14.60
CA ILE A 103 -3.37 3.99 14.78
C ILE A 103 -3.83 5.20 15.58
N PRO A 104 -4.69 6.08 15.02
CA PRO A 104 -5.23 7.20 15.78
C PRO A 104 -6.17 6.70 16.88
N SER A 105 -6.13 7.33 18.04
CA SER A 105 -6.87 6.90 19.24
C SER A 105 -8.37 6.69 18.98
N PHE A 106 -8.98 7.48 18.11
CA PHE A 106 -10.40 7.37 17.79
C PHE A 106 -10.77 6.10 17.00
N PHE A 107 -9.81 5.36 16.39
CA PHE A 107 -10.08 4.08 15.72
C PHE A 107 -10.45 2.99 16.72
N TYR A 108 -9.93 3.04 17.95
CA TYR A 108 -10.27 2.05 18.96
C TYR A 108 -11.76 2.09 19.36
N SER A 109 -12.38 3.27 19.30
CA SER A 109 -13.80 3.45 19.60
C SER A 109 -14.75 3.17 18.43
N LYS A 110 -14.22 2.96 17.20
CA LYS A 110 -15.00 2.66 16.02
C LYS A 110 -15.03 1.16 15.76
N ASP A 111 -16.11 0.68 15.16
CA ASP A 111 -16.12 -0.62 14.49
C ASP A 111 -15.47 -0.51 13.10
N GLU A 112 -15.30 -1.65 12.44
CA GLU A 112 -14.74 -1.73 11.10
C GLU A 112 -15.52 -0.94 10.05
N ARG A 113 -16.84 -0.80 10.22
CA ARG A 113 -17.70 0.01 9.33
C ARG A 113 -17.45 1.51 9.53
N GLY A 114 -17.25 1.93 10.77
CA GLY A 114 -16.93 3.31 11.10
C GLY A 114 -15.58 3.75 10.54
N ILE A 115 -14.59 2.84 10.52
CA ILE A 115 -13.29 3.07 9.90
C ILE A 115 -13.44 3.10 8.37
N ALA A 116 -14.08 2.09 7.78
CA ALA A 116 -14.30 2.00 6.34
C ALA A 116 -15.02 3.25 5.79
N LYS A 117 -15.96 3.81 6.54
CA LYS A 117 -16.66 5.05 6.14
C LYS A 117 -15.68 6.19 5.88
N ILE A 118 -14.64 6.35 6.69
CA ILE A 118 -13.62 7.40 6.50
C ILE A 118 -12.93 7.21 5.15
N TRP A 119 -12.49 5.99 4.85
CA TRP A 119 -11.77 5.68 3.61
C TRP A 119 -12.65 5.78 2.36
N VAL A 120 -13.92 5.40 2.48
CA VAL A 120 -14.92 5.57 1.41
C VAL A 120 -15.19 7.06 1.15
N GLU A 121 -15.24 7.90 2.19
CA GLU A 121 -15.40 9.35 2.03
C GLU A 121 -14.17 9.98 1.32
N GLU A 122 -12.95 9.56 1.64
CA GLU A 122 -11.75 9.98 0.90
C GLU A 122 -11.84 9.62 -0.59
N TRP A 123 -12.35 8.43 -0.92
CA TRP A 123 -12.54 8.00 -2.31
C TRP A 123 -13.65 8.79 -3.01
N LYS A 124 -14.73 9.13 -2.33
CA LYS A 124 -15.86 9.87 -2.91
C LYS A 124 -15.52 11.35 -3.11
N ASN A 125 -14.99 11.98 -2.08
CA ASN A 125 -14.89 13.43 -1.96
C ASN A 125 -13.46 13.96 -2.15
N GLY A 126 -12.46 13.09 -2.12
CA GLY A 126 -11.05 13.44 -2.10
C GLY A 126 -10.47 13.49 -0.69
N ILE A 127 -9.16 13.32 -0.62
CA ILE A 127 -8.37 13.33 0.61
C ILE A 127 -8.20 14.78 1.07
N ASP A 128 -8.48 15.06 2.35
CA ASP A 128 -8.23 16.34 3.01
C ASP A 128 -8.74 17.55 2.21
N GLU A 129 -9.95 17.44 1.64
CA GLU A 129 -10.60 18.48 0.82
C GLU A 129 -9.83 18.91 -0.44
N THR A 130 -8.79 18.19 -0.82
CA THR A 130 -7.96 18.49 -2.02
C THR A 130 -8.61 18.08 -3.34
N GLY A 131 -9.65 17.24 -3.29
CA GLY A 131 -10.23 16.58 -4.46
C GLY A 131 -9.38 15.43 -5.02
N ILE A 132 -8.17 15.18 -4.48
CA ILE A 132 -7.31 14.07 -4.88
C ILE A 132 -7.85 12.77 -4.28
N LYS A 133 -8.10 11.77 -5.11
CA LYS A 133 -8.68 10.50 -4.69
C LYS A 133 -7.62 9.40 -4.58
N PRO A 134 -7.77 8.46 -3.61
CA PRO A 134 -6.85 7.32 -3.50
C PRO A 134 -7.00 6.36 -4.69
N GLY A 135 -5.88 5.75 -5.10
CA GLY A 135 -5.84 4.69 -6.12
C GLY A 135 -5.82 3.27 -5.54
N ILE A 136 -5.46 3.12 -4.27
CA ILE A 136 -5.37 1.84 -3.55
C ILE A 136 -5.81 1.99 -2.10
N ILE A 137 -6.07 0.86 -1.44
CA ILE A 137 -6.22 0.77 0.01
C ILE A 137 -4.93 0.18 0.57
N LYS A 138 -4.21 0.90 1.41
CA LYS A 138 -3.01 0.41 2.09
C LYS A 138 -3.30 0.18 3.56
N VAL A 139 -3.09 -1.05 4.00
CA VAL A 139 -3.14 -1.43 5.41
C VAL A 139 -1.83 -2.13 5.80
N ALA A 140 -1.60 -2.25 7.09
CA ALA A 140 -0.46 -2.94 7.64
C ALA A 140 -0.87 -3.69 8.90
N VAL A 141 -0.24 -4.82 9.16
CA VAL A 141 -0.45 -5.62 10.36
C VAL A 141 0.90 -6.01 10.97
N ASP A 142 0.91 -6.22 12.28
CA ASP A 142 2.08 -6.72 12.98
C ASP A 142 2.36 -8.19 12.66
N LYS A 143 3.56 -8.66 12.97
CA LYS A 143 3.93 -10.07 12.88
C LYS A 143 3.18 -10.92 13.91
N GLY A 144 3.00 -12.20 13.59
CA GLY A 144 2.26 -13.14 14.45
C GLY A 144 0.76 -13.12 14.20
N PRO A 145 -0.06 -13.54 15.17
CA PRO A 145 -1.51 -13.53 15.03
C PRO A 145 -2.05 -12.11 15.02
N LEU A 146 -3.06 -11.85 14.18
CA LEU A 146 -3.68 -10.54 14.10
C LEU A 146 -4.29 -10.13 15.44
N SER A 147 -3.92 -8.97 15.93
CA SER A 147 -4.55 -8.33 17.08
C SER A 147 -6.01 -7.95 16.77
N GLU A 148 -6.74 -7.47 17.77
CA GLU A 148 -8.10 -6.96 17.56
C GLU A 148 -8.12 -5.79 16.58
N ILE A 149 -7.16 -4.87 16.70
CA ILE A 149 -7.09 -3.68 15.82
C ILE A 149 -6.61 -4.06 14.41
N ASP A 150 -5.68 -5.00 14.25
CA ASP A 150 -5.28 -5.53 12.95
C ASP A 150 -6.50 -6.12 12.22
N ASN A 151 -7.25 -7.01 12.89
CA ASN A 151 -8.47 -7.59 12.35
C ASN A 151 -9.50 -6.51 11.94
N LYS A 152 -9.65 -5.48 12.77
CA LYS A 152 -10.55 -4.36 12.51
C LYS A 152 -10.13 -3.56 11.27
N VAL A 153 -8.84 -3.25 11.14
CA VAL A 153 -8.26 -2.51 10.01
C VAL A 153 -8.39 -3.31 8.71
N VAL A 154 -8.06 -4.61 8.72
CA VAL A 154 -8.19 -5.47 7.53
C VAL A 154 -9.67 -5.64 7.15
N SER A 155 -10.57 -5.81 8.12
CA SER A 155 -12.01 -5.87 7.89
C SER A 155 -12.57 -4.58 7.28
N ALA A 156 -12.10 -3.43 7.77
CA ALA A 156 -12.46 -2.13 7.21
C ALA A 156 -11.98 -1.98 5.75
N ALA A 157 -10.78 -2.49 5.43
CA ALA A 157 -10.28 -2.51 4.06
C ALA A 157 -11.18 -3.34 3.13
N CYS A 158 -11.65 -4.49 3.60
CA CYS A 158 -12.58 -5.33 2.85
C CYS A 158 -13.92 -4.62 2.58
N ILE A 159 -14.45 -3.92 3.59
CA ILE A 159 -15.70 -3.13 3.43
C ILE A 159 -15.46 -1.99 2.43
N THR A 160 -14.32 -1.29 2.54
CA THR A 160 -13.94 -0.21 1.62
C THR A 160 -13.82 -0.72 0.18
N TYR A 161 -13.23 -1.92 -0.01
CA TYR A 161 -13.17 -2.56 -1.33
C TYR A 161 -14.56 -2.72 -1.94
N HIS A 162 -15.54 -3.21 -1.20
CA HIS A 162 -16.89 -3.41 -1.71
C HIS A 162 -17.59 -2.11 -2.15
N GLU A 163 -17.25 -0.99 -1.54
CA GLU A 163 -17.81 0.32 -1.87
C GLU A 163 -17.07 1.04 -3.01
N THR A 164 -15.79 0.71 -3.22
CA THR A 164 -14.90 1.49 -4.10
C THR A 164 -14.30 0.69 -5.26
N GLY A 165 -14.14 -0.63 -5.09
CA GLY A 165 -13.41 -1.48 -6.03
C GLY A 165 -11.89 -1.36 -5.97
N LEU A 166 -11.33 -0.57 -5.04
CA LEU A 166 -9.90 -0.36 -4.89
C LEU A 166 -9.19 -1.64 -4.44
N THR A 167 -8.03 -1.91 -5.00
CA THR A 167 -7.17 -3.03 -4.58
C THR A 167 -6.63 -2.80 -3.18
N ILE A 168 -6.57 -3.87 -2.37
CA ILE A 168 -6.03 -3.86 -1.01
C ILE A 168 -4.57 -4.29 -1.08
N MET A 169 -3.66 -3.47 -0.58
CA MET A 169 -2.28 -3.83 -0.32
C MET A 169 -2.07 -3.92 1.18
N CYS A 170 -1.58 -5.05 1.65
CA CYS A 170 -1.34 -5.28 3.08
C CYS A 170 0.14 -5.52 3.35
N HIS A 171 0.75 -4.64 4.15
CA HIS A 171 2.05 -4.92 4.76
C HIS A 171 1.90 -6.11 5.70
N THR A 172 2.69 -7.13 5.47
CA THR A 172 2.78 -8.33 6.31
C THR A 172 4.24 -8.56 6.70
N GLY A 173 4.79 -9.70 6.56
CA GLY A 173 6.22 -9.94 6.80
C GLY A 173 6.45 -11.26 7.52
N GLU A 174 5.35 -11.97 7.80
CA GLU A 174 5.39 -13.27 8.42
C GLU A 174 4.23 -14.15 7.95
N LYS A 175 4.41 -15.47 8.05
CA LYS A 175 3.45 -16.48 7.62
C LYS A 175 2.09 -16.32 8.28
N GLU A 176 2.07 -16.17 9.61
CA GLU A 176 0.83 -16.22 10.38
C GLU A 176 -0.08 -15.06 10.05
N CYS A 177 0.43 -13.83 10.12
CA CYS A 177 -0.36 -12.65 9.78
C CYS A 177 -0.82 -12.67 8.32
N ALA A 178 0.04 -13.04 7.36
CA ALA A 178 -0.34 -13.10 5.95
C ALA A 178 -1.49 -14.08 5.68
N MET A 179 -1.45 -15.27 6.32
CA MET A 179 -2.52 -16.25 6.19
C MET A 179 -3.83 -15.79 6.85
N GLN A 180 -3.78 -15.14 8.00
CA GLN A 180 -4.97 -14.62 8.67
C GLN A 180 -5.58 -13.41 7.92
N VAL A 181 -4.75 -12.58 7.27
CA VAL A 181 -5.23 -11.55 6.34
C VAL A 181 -6.00 -12.20 5.20
N LEU A 182 -5.46 -13.24 4.55
CA LEU A 182 -6.15 -13.97 3.49
C LEU A 182 -7.48 -14.57 3.98
N GLU A 183 -7.51 -15.15 5.18
CA GLU A 183 -8.75 -15.67 5.77
C GLU A 183 -9.80 -14.59 5.96
N THR A 184 -9.39 -13.40 6.41
CA THR A 184 -10.29 -12.24 6.55
C THR A 184 -10.80 -11.78 5.18
N ILE A 185 -9.93 -11.68 4.16
CA ILE A 185 -10.31 -11.37 2.77
C ILE A 185 -11.40 -12.34 2.27
N LYS A 186 -11.19 -13.65 2.47
CA LYS A 186 -12.15 -14.69 2.09
C LYS A 186 -13.46 -14.58 2.86
N LYS A 187 -13.41 -14.34 4.18
CA LYS A 187 -14.60 -14.16 5.04
C LYS A 187 -15.48 -13.01 4.53
N TYR A 188 -14.87 -11.93 4.11
CA TYR A 188 -15.57 -10.78 3.55
C TYR A 188 -15.88 -10.93 2.06
N LYS A 189 -15.58 -12.09 1.44
CA LYS A 189 -15.84 -12.37 0.02
C LYS A 189 -15.18 -11.37 -0.94
N VAL A 190 -14.03 -10.84 -0.55
CA VAL A 190 -13.17 -10.09 -1.47
C VAL A 190 -12.39 -11.10 -2.31
N PRO A 191 -12.36 -10.96 -3.66
CA PRO A 191 -11.54 -11.83 -4.49
C PRO A 191 -10.05 -11.76 -4.08
N ALA A 192 -9.38 -12.91 -3.97
CA ALA A 192 -7.95 -12.93 -3.58
C ALA A 192 -7.07 -12.12 -4.56
N SER A 193 -7.46 -12.02 -5.83
CA SER A 193 -6.81 -11.16 -6.83
C SER A 193 -6.94 -9.65 -6.56
N LYS A 194 -7.60 -9.27 -5.47
CA LYS A 194 -7.69 -7.91 -4.97
C LYS A 194 -6.87 -7.69 -3.70
N LEU A 195 -6.07 -8.69 -3.33
CA LEU A 195 -5.09 -8.60 -2.26
C LEU A 195 -3.67 -8.65 -2.83
N ILE A 196 -2.88 -7.63 -2.53
CA ILE A 196 -1.43 -7.62 -2.69
C ILE A 196 -0.82 -7.86 -1.31
N VAL A 197 -0.08 -8.95 -1.17
CA VAL A 197 0.67 -9.29 0.04
C VAL A 197 2.05 -8.67 -0.10
N ALA A 198 2.21 -7.49 0.49
CA ALA A 198 3.48 -6.76 0.46
C ALA A 198 4.54 -7.46 1.34
N HIS A 199 5.80 -7.34 0.92
CA HIS A 199 6.94 -7.98 1.59
C HIS A 199 6.84 -9.51 1.67
N ALA A 200 6.21 -10.15 0.70
CA ALA A 200 6.06 -11.60 0.69
C ALA A 200 7.42 -12.32 0.69
N ASP A 201 8.45 -11.71 0.11
CA ASP A 201 9.83 -12.19 0.11
C ASP A 201 10.49 -12.15 1.50
N SER A 202 9.91 -11.45 2.49
CA SER A 202 10.35 -11.50 3.89
C SER A 202 9.85 -12.75 4.64
N ILE A 203 8.80 -13.42 4.14
CA ILE A 203 8.28 -14.66 4.72
C ILE A 203 9.31 -15.78 4.53
N GLU A 204 9.77 -16.37 5.64
CA GLU A 204 10.83 -17.40 5.59
C GLU A 204 10.37 -18.70 4.90
N ASP A 205 9.10 -19.09 5.14
CA ASP A 205 8.52 -20.30 4.55
C ASP A 205 8.01 -20.01 3.12
N LYS A 206 8.84 -20.27 2.12
CA LYS A 206 8.49 -20.10 0.70
C LYS A 206 7.18 -20.83 0.32
N ASN A 207 6.85 -21.96 0.96
CA ASN A 207 5.58 -22.64 0.68
C ASN A 207 4.37 -21.78 1.04
N THR A 208 4.50 -20.91 2.03
CA THR A 208 3.45 -19.94 2.35
C THR A 208 3.30 -18.92 1.25
N ILE A 209 4.41 -18.40 0.69
CA ILE A 209 4.37 -17.44 -0.44
C ILE A 209 3.65 -18.07 -1.64
N PHE A 210 4.04 -19.28 -2.00
CA PHE A 210 3.41 -20.00 -3.13
C PHE A 210 1.94 -20.32 -2.86
N LYS A 211 1.59 -20.69 -1.62
CA LYS A 211 0.20 -20.92 -1.25
C LYS A 211 -0.66 -19.66 -1.39
N LEU A 212 -0.14 -18.48 -1.00
CA LEU A 212 -0.83 -17.20 -1.20
C LEU A 212 -1.06 -16.91 -2.69
N ALA A 213 -0.05 -17.19 -3.53
CA ALA A 213 -0.16 -17.06 -4.98
C ALA A 213 -1.16 -18.07 -5.58
N ASP A 214 -1.14 -19.35 -5.15
CA ASP A 214 -2.10 -20.39 -5.56
C ASP A 214 -3.54 -20.02 -5.23
N GLU A 215 -3.77 -19.30 -4.14
CA GLU A 215 -5.07 -18.77 -3.75
C GLU A 215 -5.50 -17.56 -4.59
N GLY A 216 -4.61 -17.04 -5.46
CA GLY A 216 -4.85 -15.94 -6.39
C GLY A 216 -4.46 -14.57 -5.88
N CYS A 217 -3.72 -14.47 -4.76
CA CYS A 217 -3.16 -13.20 -4.30
C CYS A 217 -1.99 -12.77 -5.18
N TYR A 218 -1.78 -11.46 -5.27
CA TYR A 218 -0.49 -10.95 -5.72
C TYR A 218 0.49 -11.00 -4.55
N VAL A 219 1.67 -11.63 -4.78
CA VAL A 219 2.77 -11.67 -3.80
C VAL A 219 3.85 -10.71 -4.26
N GLU A 220 4.19 -9.73 -3.45
CA GLU A 220 5.11 -8.66 -3.80
C GLU A 220 6.49 -8.94 -3.23
N TYR A 221 7.52 -8.90 -4.10
CA TYR A 221 8.92 -9.09 -3.75
C TYR A 221 9.63 -7.74 -3.83
N ASP A 222 9.60 -7.00 -2.75
CA ASP A 222 10.01 -5.60 -2.67
C ASP A 222 11.17 -5.33 -1.69
N TRP A 223 11.67 -6.37 -1.01
CA TRP A 223 12.85 -6.28 -0.15
C TRP A 223 14.16 -6.60 -0.88
N ILE A 224 14.21 -6.32 -2.18
CA ILE A 224 15.41 -6.49 -2.99
C ILE A 224 16.53 -5.58 -2.45
N GLY A 225 17.67 -6.21 -2.07
CA GLY A 225 18.79 -5.52 -1.43
C GLY A 225 18.85 -5.66 0.10
N ILE A 226 17.75 -6.07 0.76
CA ILE A 226 17.76 -6.43 2.19
C ILE A 226 18.29 -7.86 2.36
N LYS A 227 17.81 -8.80 1.53
CA LYS A 227 18.39 -10.14 1.44
C LYS A 227 19.37 -10.19 0.25
N PRO A 228 20.28 -11.18 0.21
CA PRO A 228 21.19 -11.37 -0.93
C PRO A 228 20.42 -11.47 -2.26
N ILE A 229 20.92 -10.84 -3.31
CA ILE A 229 20.29 -10.87 -4.66
C ILE A 229 20.01 -12.30 -5.12
N GLY A 230 20.92 -13.26 -4.85
CA GLY A 230 20.73 -14.67 -5.21
C GLY A 230 19.48 -15.30 -4.59
N TYR A 231 19.05 -14.85 -3.42
CA TYR A 231 17.80 -15.30 -2.83
C TYR A 231 16.59 -14.86 -3.65
N HIS A 232 16.57 -13.60 -4.09
CA HIS A 232 15.45 -13.07 -4.89
C HIS A 232 15.43 -13.68 -6.28
N VAL A 233 16.60 -13.86 -6.91
CA VAL A 233 16.70 -14.55 -8.21
C VAL A 233 16.10 -15.95 -8.12
N GLN A 234 16.51 -16.73 -7.12
CA GLN A 234 15.99 -18.08 -6.91
C GLN A 234 14.46 -18.05 -6.61
N LEU A 235 13.98 -17.11 -5.79
CA LEU A 235 12.55 -17.01 -5.48
C LEU A 235 11.73 -16.68 -6.73
N ILE A 236 12.22 -15.78 -7.58
CA ILE A 236 11.57 -15.40 -8.84
C ILE A 236 11.56 -16.59 -9.81
N GLU A 237 12.68 -17.30 -9.96
CA GLU A 237 12.78 -18.49 -10.81
C GLU A 237 11.77 -19.57 -10.36
N GLU A 238 11.73 -19.89 -9.06
CA GLU A 238 10.78 -20.86 -8.50
C GLU A 238 9.31 -20.40 -8.73
N THR A 239 9.05 -19.10 -8.69
CA THR A 239 7.72 -18.52 -8.95
C THR A 239 7.30 -18.73 -10.41
N ILE A 240 8.23 -18.46 -11.35
CA ILE A 240 7.99 -18.66 -12.78
C ILE A 240 7.82 -20.14 -13.13
N GLU A 241 8.66 -21.03 -12.57
CA GLU A 241 8.58 -22.48 -12.78
C GLU A 241 7.23 -23.07 -12.32
N ARG A 242 6.58 -22.46 -11.34
CA ARG A 242 5.22 -22.80 -10.88
C ARG A 242 4.12 -22.28 -11.79
N GLY A 243 4.46 -21.50 -12.83
CA GLY A 243 3.52 -20.96 -13.81
C GLY A 243 2.89 -19.62 -13.43
N PHE A 244 3.39 -18.95 -12.40
CA PHE A 244 2.97 -17.58 -12.09
C PHE A 244 3.66 -16.60 -13.04
N THR A 245 2.98 -15.52 -13.37
CA THR A 245 3.52 -14.42 -14.17
C THR A 245 3.97 -13.27 -13.29
N LEU A 246 5.01 -12.59 -13.72
CA LEU A 246 5.51 -11.37 -13.08
C LEU A 246 4.76 -10.14 -13.59
#